data_a3f5f847d192dd747c7e8d77f7a9c1c5
#
_entry.id   a3f5f847d192dd747c7e8d77f7a9c1c5
#
_cell.length_a   1.000
_cell.length_b   1.000
_cell.length_c   1.000
_cell.angle_alpha   90.00
_cell.angle_beta   90.00
_cell.angle_gamma   90.00
#
_symmetry.space_group_name_H-M   'P 1'
#
loop_
_entity.id
_entity.type
_entity.pdbx_description
1 polymer ?
#
loop_
_entity_poly.entity_id
_entity_poly.type
_entity_poly.pdbx_seq_one_letter_code
_entity_poly.pdbx_strand_id
1 'polypeptide(L)' 'MNMKDLVSRSPAELKEELLKLRREQFNLRMAQAAGQPAKPDQHGKVRKNIARVKTVMSQKRVGGKA' A
#
# COMPACT_ATOMS: atom_id res chain seq x y z
N MET A 1 -0.49 2.82 8.69
CA MET A 1 -0.90 1.40 8.71
C MET A 1 -0.04 0.63 9.68
N ASN A 2 -0.68 -0.15 10.52
CA ASN A 2 -0.01 -1.00 11.48
C ASN A 2 0.06 -2.42 10.92
N MET A 3 1.21 -3.08 11.10
CA MET A 3 1.37 -4.47 10.63
C MET A 3 0.36 -5.42 11.25
N LYS A 4 0.01 -5.20 12.52
CA LYS A 4 -0.99 -6.02 13.21
C LYS A 4 -2.34 -5.94 12.51
N ASP A 5 -2.74 -4.74 12.09
CA ASP A 5 -4.01 -4.56 11.39
C ASP A 5 -4.00 -5.27 10.04
N LEU A 6 -2.87 -5.20 9.34
CA LEU A 6 -2.74 -5.84 8.04
C LEU A 6 -2.79 -7.36 8.15
N VAL A 7 -2.13 -7.90 9.17
CA VAL A 7 -2.10 -9.35 9.39
C VAL A 7 -3.50 -9.89 9.70
N SER A 8 -4.33 -9.10 10.39
CA SER A 8 -5.67 -9.53 10.76
C SER A 8 -6.68 -9.43 9.61
N ARG A 9 -6.32 -8.78 8.51
CA ARG A 9 -7.21 -8.61 7.37
C ARG A 9 -7.19 -9.82 6.44
N SER A 10 -8.32 -10.08 5.78
CA SER A 10 -8.39 -11.14 4.79
C SER A 10 -7.58 -10.78 3.54
N PRO A 11 -7.16 -11.78 2.74
CA PRO A 11 -6.45 -11.50 1.49
C PRO A 11 -7.22 -10.57 0.55
N ALA A 12 -8.54 -10.69 0.50
CA ALA A 12 -9.37 -9.83 -0.34
C ALA A 12 -9.30 -8.38 0.13
N GLU A 13 -9.35 -8.15 1.43
CA GLU A 13 -9.25 -6.83 2.01
C GLU A 13 -7.86 -6.22 1.75
N LEU A 14 -6.82 -7.02 1.86
CA LEU A 14 -5.47 -6.56 1.59
C LEU A 14 -5.31 -6.16 0.14
N LYS A 15 -5.91 -6.90 -0.76
CA LYS A 15 -5.89 -6.58 -2.18
C LYS A 15 -6.58 -5.25 -2.47
N GLU A 16 -7.73 -5.02 -1.86
CA GLU A 16 -8.45 -3.75 -2.00
C GLU A 16 -7.62 -2.60 -1.44
N GLU A 17 -6.98 -2.80 -0.30
CA GLU A 17 -6.12 -1.79 0.30
C GLU A 17 -4.95 -1.45 -0.61
N LEU A 18 -4.35 -2.46 -1.21
CA LEU A 18 -3.26 -2.27 -2.16
C LEU A 18 -3.70 -1.44 -3.36
N LEU A 19 -4.88 -1.72 -3.89
CA LEU A 19 -5.42 -0.96 -5.01
C LEU A 19 -5.64 0.50 -4.65
N LYS A 20 -6.17 0.76 -3.45
CA LYS A 20 -6.36 2.13 -2.96
C LYS A 20 -5.02 2.86 -2.85
N LEU A 21 -4.02 2.20 -2.31
CA LEU A 21 -2.69 2.80 -2.14
C LEU A 21 -2.03 3.09 -3.47
N ARG A 22 -2.18 2.20 -4.44
CA ARG A 22 -1.65 2.43 -5.78
C ARG A 22 -2.35 3.59 -6.47
N ARG A 23 -3.65 3.73 -6.25
CA ARG A 23 -4.42 4.85 -6.78
C ARG A 23 -3.95 6.17 -6.17
N GLU A 24 -3.71 6.19 -4.86
CA GLU A 24 -3.15 7.36 -4.21
C GLU A 24 -1.78 7.73 -4.78
N GLN A 25 -0.93 6.74 -4.97
CA GLN A 25 0.39 6.96 -5.54
C GLN A 25 0.29 7.55 -6.95
N PHE A 26 -0.63 7.03 -7.74
CA PHE A 26 -0.87 7.54 -9.08
C PHE A 26 -1.34 8.98 -9.04
N ASN A 27 -2.30 9.29 -8.16
CA ASN A 27 -2.82 10.65 -8.00
C ASN A 27 -1.73 11.63 -7.58
N LEU A 28 -0.85 11.21 -6.67
CA LEU A 28 0.27 12.04 -6.24
C LEU A 28 1.23 12.32 -7.39
N ARG A 29 1.50 11.33 -8.22
CA ARG A 29 2.35 11.50 -9.39
C ARG A 29 1.72 12.45 -10.40
N MET A 30 0.43 12.31 -10.64
CA MET A 30 -0.28 13.19 -11.56
C MET A 30 -0.30 14.63 -11.06
N ALA A 31 -0.53 14.82 -9.77
CA ALA A 31 -0.50 16.15 -9.16
C ALA A 31 0.89 16.79 -9.31
N GLN A 32 1.93 16.02 -9.10
CA GLN A 32 3.30 16.49 -9.24
C GLN A 32 3.60 16.86 -10.70
N ALA A 33 3.15 16.04 -11.64
CA ALA A 33 3.32 16.33 -13.06
C ALA A 33 2.56 17.58 -13.48
N ALA A 34 1.45 17.89 -12.81
CA ALA A 34 0.67 19.10 -13.07
C ALA A 34 1.27 20.35 -12.39
N GLY A 35 2.42 20.21 -11.75
CA GLY A 35 3.11 21.33 -11.14
C GLY A 35 2.76 21.59 -9.69
N GLN A 36 1.93 20.75 -9.08
CA GLN A 36 1.63 20.88 -7.66
C GLN A 36 2.78 20.32 -6.82
N PRO A 37 3.18 21.03 -5.74
CA PRO A 37 4.25 20.53 -4.89
C PRO A 37 3.76 19.31 -4.12
N ALA A 38 4.32 18.15 -4.42
CA ALA A 38 4.06 16.94 -3.68
C ALA A 38 4.97 16.93 -2.45
N LYS A 39 4.38 16.70 -1.27
CA LYS A 39 5.17 16.57 -0.06
C LYS A 39 5.91 15.23 -0.10
N PRO A 40 7.24 15.23 0.08
CA PRO A 40 8.00 13.98 0.08
C PRO A 40 7.46 12.95 1.08
N ASP A 41 6.93 13.44 2.22
CA ASP A 41 6.38 12.58 3.25
C ASP A 41 5.20 11.74 2.76
N GLN A 42 4.33 12.33 1.93
CA GLN A 42 3.18 11.60 1.40
C GLN A 42 3.60 10.46 0.49
N HIS A 43 4.55 10.72 -0.41
CA HIS A 43 5.09 9.67 -1.28
C HIS A 43 5.73 8.55 -0.46
N GLY A 44 6.51 8.91 0.54
CA GLY A 44 7.17 7.95 1.41
C GLY A 44 6.18 7.08 2.18
N LYS A 45 5.13 7.69 2.74
CA LYS A 45 4.11 6.96 3.48
C LYS A 45 3.36 5.97 2.59
N VAL A 46 2.93 6.42 1.43
CA VAL A 46 2.19 5.56 0.49
C VAL A 46 3.08 4.40 0.05
N ARG A 47 4.32 4.68 -0.28
CA ARG A 47 5.27 3.65 -0.70
C ARG A 47 5.51 2.62 0.38
N LYS A 48 5.70 3.06 1.63
CA LYS A 48 5.88 2.17 2.77
C LYS A 48 4.66 1.30 3.00
N ASN A 49 3.48 1.91 2.92
CA ASN A 49 2.24 1.17 3.11
C ASN A 49 2.05 0.11 2.03
N ILE A 50 2.36 0.44 0.79
CA ILE A 50 2.30 -0.54 -0.31
C ILE A 50 3.24 -1.71 -0.03
N ALA A 51 4.46 -1.41 0.40
CA ALA A 51 5.44 -2.45 0.72
C ALA A 51 4.96 -3.35 1.86
N ARG A 52 4.36 -2.76 2.90
CA ARG A 52 3.81 -3.52 4.04
C ARG A 52 2.67 -4.43 3.61
N VAL A 53 1.74 -3.92 2.83
CA VAL A 53 0.62 -4.71 2.33
C VAL A 53 1.12 -5.87 1.48
N LYS A 54 2.05 -5.62 0.59
CA LYS A 54 2.65 -6.66 -0.23
C LYS A 54 3.34 -7.73 0.60
N THR A 55 4.07 -7.31 1.63
CA THR A 55 4.78 -8.22 2.52
C THR A 55 3.80 -9.14 3.24
N VAL A 56 2.72 -8.57 3.79
CA VAL A 56 1.72 -9.37 4.49
C VAL A 56 1.01 -10.32 3.53
N MET A 57 0.67 -9.88 2.35
CA MET A 57 0.05 -10.73 1.34
C MET A 57 0.97 -11.90 0.98
N SER A 58 2.25 -11.63 0.81
CA SER A 58 3.24 -12.66 0.52
C SER A 58 3.36 -13.67 1.66
N GLN A 59 3.39 -13.18 2.91
CA GLN A 59 3.45 -14.05 4.07
C GLN A 59 2.23 -14.95 4.18
N LYS A 60 1.05 -14.39 3.98
CA LYS A 60 -0.19 -15.17 4.01
C LYS A 60 -0.22 -16.21 2.90
N ARG A 61 0.27 -15.85 1.73
CA ARG A 61 0.32 -16.76 0.60
C ARG A 61 1.24 -17.96 0.89
N VAL A 62 2.41 -17.68 1.44
CA VAL A 62 3.37 -18.70 1.81
C VAL A 62 2.83 -19.54 2.96
N GLY A 63 2.28 -18.91 3.99
CA GLY A 63 1.69 -19.60 5.12
C GLY A 63 0.52 -20.47 4.73
N GLY A 64 -0.26 -20.04 3.74
CA GLY A 64 -1.40 -20.80 3.25
C GLY A 64 -1.00 -22.08 2.53
N LYS A 65 0.21 -22.13 2.03
CA LYS A 65 0.75 -23.32 1.39
C LYS A 65 1.44 -24.29 2.33
N ALA A 66 1.85 -23.79 3.46
CA ALA A 66 2.47 -24.61 4.49
C ALA A 66 1.42 -25.33 5.29
#